data_6ae1248f96f1bea7f85def4ab590d4f8
#
_entry.id   6ae1248f96f1bea7f85def4ab590d4f8
#
_cell.length_a   1.000
_cell.length_b   1.000
_cell.length_c   1.000
_cell.angle_alpha   90.00
_cell.angle_beta   90.00
_cell.angle_gamma   90.00
#
_symmetry.space_group_name_H-M   'P 1'
#
loop_
_entity.id
_entity.type
_entity.pdbx_description
1 polymer ?
#
loop_
_entity_poly.entity_id
_entity_poly.type
_entity_poly.pdbx_seq_one_letter_code
_entity_poly.pdbx_strand_id
1 'polypeptide(L)'
;VTGAPAGGLRSGQVAAAAGVNVETLRYYERRGLLAAPDRSSGGHRLYPEETVTVLRVIKAAQRLGFTLHEVADLLEVGRHRHRRPHGGRGDAGLQARAQVKLAEVEERIADLVTIRDNLRAAVDAGCADLLECASTDCCPIPFATITVRQGAAAAQVRP
;
A
#
# COMPACT_ATOMS: atom_id res chain seq x y z
N VAL A 1 8.61 -29.92 -25.15
CA VAL A 1 8.69 -29.02 -26.31
C VAL A 1 7.28 -28.62 -26.68
N THR A 2 6.77 -27.50 -26.20
CA THR A 2 5.66 -26.80 -26.84
C THR A 2 5.87 -25.33 -26.53
N GLY A 3 6.38 -24.62 -27.55
CA GLY A 3 6.53 -23.15 -27.48
C GLY A 3 5.18 -22.51 -27.29
N ALA A 4 5.05 -21.74 -26.22
CA ALA A 4 3.94 -20.83 -26.09
C ALA A 4 3.98 -19.83 -27.25
N PRO A 5 2.85 -19.44 -27.86
CA PRO A 5 2.85 -18.47 -28.94
C PRO A 5 3.42 -17.14 -28.45
N ALA A 6 4.32 -16.58 -29.24
CA ALA A 6 4.96 -15.28 -29.02
C ALA A 6 3.92 -14.14 -29.20
N GLY A 7 2.99 -14.03 -28.28
CA GLY A 7 1.91 -13.05 -28.29
C GLY A 7 1.79 -12.36 -26.95
N GLY A 8 2.75 -11.47 -26.61
CA GLY A 8 2.63 -10.64 -25.42
C GLY A 8 1.45 -9.65 -25.56
N LEU A 9 0.87 -9.26 -24.41
CA LEU A 9 -0.21 -8.30 -24.34
C LEU A 9 0.32 -6.88 -24.57
N ARG A 10 -0.40 -6.05 -25.34
CA ARG A 10 -0.09 -4.63 -25.47
C ARG A 10 -0.45 -3.86 -24.20
N SER A 11 0.21 -2.72 -23.97
CA SER A 11 0.01 -1.88 -22.77
C SER A 11 -1.46 -1.63 -22.44
N GLY A 12 -2.29 -1.32 -23.44
CA GLY A 12 -3.72 -1.09 -23.25
C GLY A 12 -4.49 -2.35 -22.81
N GLN A 13 -4.14 -3.51 -23.33
CA GLN A 13 -4.75 -4.78 -22.96
C GLN A 13 -4.39 -5.17 -21.51
N VAL A 14 -3.10 -5.03 -21.14
CA VAL A 14 -2.65 -5.27 -19.76
C VAL A 14 -3.33 -4.32 -18.80
N ALA A 15 -3.38 -3.04 -19.12
CA ALA A 15 -4.00 -2.01 -18.30
C ALA A 15 -5.49 -2.30 -18.07
N ALA A 16 -6.23 -2.62 -19.13
CA ALA A 16 -7.63 -2.99 -19.05
C ALA A 16 -7.86 -4.26 -18.22
N ALA A 17 -7.06 -5.32 -18.48
CA ALA A 17 -7.19 -6.60 -17.77
C ALA A 17 -6.86 -6.51 -16.26
N ALA A 18 -5.94 -5.59 -15.87
CA ALA A 18 -5.59 -5.34 -14.49
C ALA A 18 -6.43 -4.23 -13.82
N GLY A 19 -7.28 -3.53 -14.58
CA GLY A 19 -8.07 -2.41 -14.08
C GLY A 19 -7.21 -1.24 -13.60
N VAL A 20 -6.16 -0.90 -14.37
CA VAL A 20 -5.28 0.27 -14.15
C VAL A 20 -5.25 1.11 -15.42
N ASN A 21 -4.77 2.35 -15.35
CA ASN A 21 -4.47 3.11 -16.56
C ASN A 21 -3.06 2.80 -17.09
N VAL A 22 -2.80 3.14 -18.34
CA VAL A 22 -1.51 2.89 -19.01
C VAL A 22 -0.37 3.67 -18.33
N GLU A 23 -0.64 4.83 -17.77
CA GLU A 23 0.35 5.62 -17.05
C GLU A 23 0.78 4.95 -15.73
N THR A 24 -0.16 4.34 -15.02
CA THR A 24 0.13 3.53 -13.83
C THR A 24 1.00 2.33 -14.18
N LEU A 25 0.71 1.64 -15.30
CA LEU A 25 1.52 0.54 -15.81
C LEU A 25 2.97 1.00 -16.06
N ARG A 26 3.15 2.12 -16.75
CA ARG A 26 4.46 2.72 -17.03
C ARG A 26 5.18 3.20 -15.76
N TYR A 27 4.43 3.70 -14.80
CA TYR A 27 4.98 4.09 -13.51
C TYR A 27 5.57 2.89 -12.77
N TYR A 28 4.85 1.76 -12.72
CA TYR A 28 5.35 0.53 -12.08
C TYR A 28 6.53 -0.09 -12.83
N GLU A 29 6.56 0.01 -14.17
CA GLU A 29 7.72 -0.37 -14.98
C GLU A 29 8.96 0.45 -14.59
N ARG A 30 8.85 1.79 -14.53
CA ARG A 30 9.97 2.67 -14.12
C ARG A 30 10.43 2.42 -12.68
N ARG A 31 9.54 1.98 -11.81
CA ARG A 31 9.84 1.64 -10.41
C ARG A 31 10.41 0.23 -10.23
N GLY A 32 10.58 -0.53 -11.31
CA GLY A 32 11.12 -1.90 -11.26
C GLY A 32 10.16 -2.94 -10.66
N LEU A 33 8.90 -2.57 -10.41
CA LEU A 33 7.87 -3.49 -9.92
C LEU A 33 7.46 -4.50 -10.98
N LEU A 34 7.56 -4.12 -12.25
CA LEU A 34 7.32 -4.96 -13.42
C LEU A 34 8.62 -5.19 -14.18
N ALA A 35 8.73 -6.36 -14.81
CA ALA A 35 9.80 -6.62 -15.75
C ALA A 35 9.68 -5.69 -16.96
N ALA A 36 10.82 -5.32 -17.54
CA ALA A 36 10.83 -4.56 -18.77
C ALA A 36 10.11 -5.35 -19.88
N PRO A 37 9.17 -4.70 -20.60
CA PRO A 37 8.46 -5.37 -21.69
C PRO A 37 9.39 -5.61 -22.90
N ASP A 38 9.12 -6.67 -23.62
CA ASP A 38 9.66 -6.85 -24.95
C ASP A 38 9.08 -5.81 -25.93
N ARG A 39 9.69 -5.69 -27.11
CA ARG A 39 9.18 -4.83 -28.17
C ARG A 39 8.85 -5.66 -29.38
N SER A 40 7.67 -5.41 -29.96
CA SER A 40 7.33 -5.97 -31.27
C SER A 40 8.20 -5.36 -32.39
N SER A 41 8.18 -5.94 -33.57
CA SER A 41 8.83 -5.39 -34.77
C SER A 41 8.37 -3.95 -35.12
N GLY A 42 7.15 -3.56 -34.70
CA GLY A 42 6.61 -2.21 -34.82
C GLY A 42 6.89 -1.30 -33.59
N GLY A 43 7.81 -1.69 -32.69
CA GLY A 43 8.21 -0.88 -31.54
C GLY A 43 7.23 -0.85 -30.36
N HIS A 44 6.09 -1.53 -30.44
CA HIS A 44 5.11 -1.61 -29.38
C HIS A 44 5.59 -2.47 -28.22
N ARG A 45 5.30 -2.03 -26.97
CA ARG A 45 5.56 -2.80 -25.74
C ARG A 45 4.68 -4.03 -25.69
N LEU A 46 5.29 -5.16 -25.42
CA LEU A 46 4.66 -6.47 -25.23
C LEU A 46 5.00 -7.01 -23.86
N TYR A 47 3.98 -7.28 -23.07
CA TYR A 47 4.10 -7.79 -21.70
C TYR A 47 3.65 -9.25 -21.65
N PRO A 48 4.32 -10.09 -20.87
CA PRO A 48 3.82 -11.44 -20.60
C PRO A 48 2.49 -11.38 -19.84
N GLU A 49 1.63 -12.39 -19.99
CA GLU A 49 0.33 -12.45 -19.31
C GLU A 49 0.44 -12.37 -17.78
N GLU A 50 1.53 -12.88 -17.23
CA GLU A 50 1.85 -12.81 -15.80
C GLU A 50 1.87 -11.38 -15.26
N THR A 51 2.17 -10.39 -16.11
CA THR A 51 2.15 -8.97 -15.74
C THR A 51 0.79 -8.53 -15.20
N VAL A 52 -0.30 -9.07 -15.73
CA VAL A 52 -1.66 -8.78 -15.24
C VAL A 52 -1.82 -9.27 -13.79
N THR A 53 -1.32 -10.48 -13.51
CA THR A 53 -1.34 -11.06 -12.15
C THR A 53 -0.52 -10.21 -11.18
N VAL A 54 0.71 -9.83 -11.57
CA VAL A 54 1.57 -8.95 -10.74
C VAL A 54 0.88 -7.62 -10.44
N LEU A 55 0.26 -6.99 -11.43
CA LEU A 55 -0.49 -5.74 -11.23
C LEU A 55 -1.67 -5.90 -10.25
N ARG A 56 -2.40 -7.00 -10.33
CA ARG A 56 -3.48 -7.32 -9.38
C ARG A 56 -2.95 -7.50 -7.97
N VAL A 57 -1.81 -8.18 -7.82
CA VAL A 57 -1.14 -8.34 -6.51
C VAL A 57 -0.70 -6.98 -5.94
N ILE A 58 -0.07 -6.12 -6.75
CA ILE A 58 0.32 -4.76 -6.33
C ILE A 58 -0.90 -3.98 -5.82
N LYS A 59 -2.00 -3.98 -6.58
CA LYS A 59 -3.24 -3.28 -6.18
C LYS A 59 -3.84 -3.84 -4.89
N ALA A 60 -3.87 -5.17 -4.75
CA ALA A 60 -4.38 -5.81 -3.54
C ALA A 60 -3.53 -5.43 -2.33
N ALA A 61 -2.20 -5.49 -2.44
CA ALA A 61 -1.29 -5.10 -1.37
C ALA A 61 -1.46 -3.63 -0.97
N GLN A 62 -1.58 -2.71 -1.95
CA GLN A 62 -1.85 -1.29 -1.66
C GLN A 62 -3.19 -1.08 -0.93
N ARG A 63 -4.23 -1.83 -1.27
CA ARG A 63 -5.51 -1.79 -0.55
C ARG A 63 -5.39 -2.29 0.89
N LEU A 64 -4.46 -3.18 1.17
CA LEU A 64 -4.12 -3.65 2.51
C LEU A 64 -3.16 -2.70 3.25
N GLY A 65 -2.87 -1.52 2.68
CA GLY A 65 -2.05 -0.49 3.31
C GLY A 65 -0.54 -0.67 3.12
N PHE A 66 -0.08 -1.60 2.27
CA PHE A 66 1.34 -1.70 1.93
C PHE A 66 1.76 -0.56 1.02
N THR A 67 2.93 0.01 1.30
CA THR A 67 3.59 0.96 0.42
C THR A 67 4.14 0.24 -0.83
N LEU A 68 4.38 0.97 -1.91
CA LEU A 68 4.98 0.39 -3.11
C LEU A 68 6.37 -0.19 -2.87
N HIS A 69 7.13 0.35 -1.91
CA HIS A 69 8.44 -0.18 -1.52
C HIS A 69 8.30 -1.55 -0.87
N GLU A 70 7.41 -1.67 0.12
CA GLU A 70 7.11 -2.96 0.76
C GLU A 70 6.62 -4.01 -0.25
N VAL A 71 5.81 -3.58 -1.25
CA VAL A 71 5.34 -4.47 -2.32
C VAL A 71 6.49 -4.91 -3.23
N ALA A 72 7.43 -4.02 -3.57
CA ALA A 72 8.61 -4.36 -4.36
C ALA A 72 9.44 -5.45 -3.68
N ASP A 73 9.72 -5.28 -2.40
CA ASP A 73 10.45 -6.27 -1.59
C ASP A 73 9.74 -7.64 -1.56
N LEU A 74 8.41 -7.62 -1.40
CA LEU A 74 7.61 -8.86 -1.41
C LEU A 74 7.67 -9.58 -2.77
N LEU A 75 7.63 -8.83 -3.87
CA LEU A 75 7.73 -9.37 -5.23
C LEU A 75 9.13 -9.92 -5.53
N GLU A 76 10.20 -9.27 -5.03
CA GLU A 76 11.56 -9.77 -5.18
C GLU A 76 11.77 -11.11 -4.46
N VAL A 77 11.31 -11.20 -3.23
CA VAL A 77 11.32 -12.46 -2.48
C VAL A 77 10.58 -13.56 -3.26
N GLY A 78 9.45 -13.25 -3.89
CA GLY A 78 8.70 -14.18 -4.74
C GLY A 78 9.46 -14.63 -5.98
N ARG A 79 10.14 -13.70 -6.69
CA ARG A 79 10.94 -14.02 -7.90
C ARG A 79 12.11 -14.96 -7.61
N HIS A 80 12.79 -14.78 -6.49
CA HIS A 80 13.89 -15.65 -6.06
C HIS A 80 13.44 -17.06 -5.70
N ARG A 81 12.16 -17.27 -5.32
CA ARG A 81 11.58 -18.58 -4.99
C ARG A 81 11.28 -19.42 -6.21
N HIS A 82 10.77 -18.81 -7.29
CA HIS A 82 10.52 -19.56 -8.53
C HIS A 82 11.78 -20.14 -9.17
N ARG A 83 12.96 -19.68 -8.72
CA ARG A 83 14.27 -20.22 -9.15
C ARG A 83 14.81 -21.36 -8.29
N ARG A 84 14.20 -21.65 -7.12
CA ARG A 84 14.62 -22.78 -6.25
C ARG A 84 13.41 -23.66 -5.96
N PRO A 85 13.44 -24.96 -6.37
CA PRO A 85 12.38 -25.89 -6.00
C PRO A 85 12.45 -26.21 -4.50
N HIS A 86 11.33 -26.05 -3.83
CA HIS A 86 10.96 -26.58 -2.52
C HIS A 86 11.98 -26.47 -1.36
N GLY A 87 11.76 -25.49 -0.48
CA GLY A 87 12.48 -25.43 0.79
C GLY A 87 11.99 -24.28 1.67
N GLY A 88 10.99 -24.54 2.50
CA GLY A 88 10.32 -23.64 3.41
C GLY A 88 11.20 -22.69 4.22
N ARG A 89 11.14 -21.43 3.91
CA ARG A 89 11.46 -20.28 4.78
C ARG A 89 10.88 -18.97 4.25
N GLY A 90 10.10 -19.03 3.20
CA GLY A 90 9.63 -17.82 2.58
C GLY A 90 8.26 -17.36 3.02
N ASP A 91 7.44 -18.21 3.65
CA ASP A 91 6.18 -17.81 4.25
C ASP A 91 6.42 -16.95 5.49
N ALA A 92 7.52 -17.20 6.23
CA ALA A 92 7.90 -16.42 7.39
C ALA A 92 8.09 -14.93 7.08
N GLY A 93 8.65 -14.57 5.91
CA GLY A 93 8.87 -13.17 5.52
C GLY A 93 7.56 -12.43 5.21
N LEU A 94 6.64 -13.05 4.46
CA LEU A 94 5.34 -12.48 4.17
C LEU A 94 4.47 -12.42 5.44
N GLN A 95 4.46 -13.50 6.22
CA GLN A 95 3.73 -13.56 7.48
C GLN A 95 4.21 -12.51 8.49
N ALA A 96 5.53 -12.36 8.66
CA ALA A 96 6.09 -11.36 9.56
C ALA A 96 5.71 -9.93 9.13
N ARG A 97 5.78 -9.62 7.84
CA ARG A 97 5.37 -8.31 7.32
C ARG A 97 3.86 -8.06 7.46
N ALA A 98 3.05 -9.08 7.25
CA ALA A 98 1.61 -8.99 7.47
C ALA A 98 1.27 -8.75 8.95
N GLN A 99 2.00 -9.37 9.88
CA GLN A 99 1.83 -9.14 11.34
C GLN A 99 2.21 -7.71 11.72
N VAL A 100 3.31 -7.18 11.19
CA VAL A 100 3.68 -5.77 11.42
C VAL A 100 2.60 -4.83 10.89
N LYS A 101 2.11 -5.09 9.66
CA LYS A 101 1.06 -4.26 9.07
C LYS A 101 -0.26 -4.36 9.83
N LEU A 102 -0.59 -5.54 10.35
CA LEU A 102 -1.76 -5.73 11.19
C LEU A 102 -1.66 -4.90 12.46
N ALA A 103 -0.52 -4.94 13.16
CA ALA A 103 -0.30 -4.13 14.35
C ALA A 103 -0.43 -2.62 14.08
N GLU A 104 0.13 -2.12 12.96
CA GLU A 104 -0.03 -0.72 12.54
C GLU A 104 -1.51 -0.34 12.30
N VAL A 105 -2.28 -1.25 11.68
CA VAL A 105 -3.71 -1.03 11.43
C VAL A 105 -4.51 -1.04 12.74
N GLU A 106 -4.22 -1.96 13.63
CA GLU A 106 -4.86 -2.06 14.96
C GLU A 106 -4.61 -0.80 15.80
N GLU A 107 -3.36 -0.29 15.82
CA GLU A 107 -3.02 0.98 16.46
C GLU A 107 -3.83 2.14 15.86
N ARG A 108 -3.91 2.21 14.54
CA ARG A 108 -4.67 3.26 13.85
C ARG A 108 -6.17 3.17 14.11
N ILE A 109 -6.71 1.96 14.23
CA ILE A 109 -8.11 1.75 14.63
C ILE A 109 -8.33 2.29 16.05
N ALA A 110 -7.43 1.99 17.01
CA ALA A 110 -7.51 2.50 18.37
C ALA A 110 -7.48 4.03 18.43
N ASP A 111 -6.60 4.67 17.64
CA ASP A 111 -6.54 6.12 17.52
C ASP A 111 -7.84 6.72 16.95
N LEU A 112 -8.38 6.11 15.88
CA LEU A 112 -9.64 6.55 15.29
C LEU A 112 -10.83 6.36 16.23
N VAL A 113 -10.86 5.31 17.04
CA VAL A 113 -11.87 5.10 18.08
C VAL A 113 -11.78 6.21 19.11
N THR A 114 -10.59 6.56 19.58
CA THR A 114 -10.35 7.65 20.52
C THR A 114 -10.84 9.00 19.96
N ILE A 115 -10.47 9.31 18.70
CA ILE A 115 -10.93 10.52 18.02
C ILE A 115 -12.46 10.56 17.92
N ARG A 116 -13.06 9.46 17.51
CA ARG A 116 -14.53 9.34 17.40
C ARG A 116 -15.21 9.63 18.74
N ASP A 117 -14.69 9.04 19.82
CA ASP A 117 -15.32 9.15 21.13
C ASP A 117 -15.17 10.58 21.70
N ASN A 118 -14.02 11.22 21.47
CA ASN A 118 -13.81 12.63 21.80
C ASN A 118 -14.75 13.56 21.02
N LEU A 119 -14.94 13.30 19.71
CA LEU A 119 -15.84 14.08 18.88
C LEU A 119 -17.30 13.91 19.31
N ARG A 120 -17.71 12.69 19.67
CA ARG A 120 -19.05 12.45 20.22
C ARG A 120 -19.27 13.22 21.52
N ALA A 121 -18.31 13.12 22.44
CA ALA A 121 -18.37 13.85 23.70
C ALA A 121 -18.47 15.40 23.49
N ALA A 122 -17.73 15.94 22.51
CA ALA A 122 -17.81 17.36 22.16
C ALA A 122 -19.18 17.75 21.57
N VAL A 123 -19.75 16.89 20.72
CA VAL A 123 -21.10 17.08 20.16
C VAL A 123 -22.15 17.06 21.28
N ASP A 124 -22.07 16.06 22.16
CA ASP A 124 -23.02 15.90 23.28
C ASP A 124 -22.93 17.06 24.30
N ALA A 125 -21.71 17.62 24.48
CA ALA A 125 -21.49 18.80 25.34
C ALA A 125 -21.91 20.11 24.67
N GLY A 126 -22.32 20.12 23.40
CA GLY A 126 -22.73 21.34 22.69
C GLY A 126 -21.59 22.34 22.46
N CYS A 127 -20.35 21.87 22.36
CA CYS A 127 -19.17 22.72 22.14
C CYS A 127 -19.29 23.50 20.83
N ALA A 128 -19.38 24.82 20.92
CA ALA A 128 -19.53 25.71 19.77
C ALA A 128 -18.27 26.55 19.48
N ASP A 129 -17.36 26.69 20.44
CA ASP A 129 -16.11 27.44 20.30
C ASP A 129 -14.92 26.65 20.82
N LEU A 130 -13.93 26.42 19.92
CA LEU A 130 -12.72 25.66 20.23
C LEU A 130 -11.78 26.41 21.19
N LEU A 131 -11.73 27.74 21.14
CA LEU A 131 -10.84 28.52 22.00
C LEU A 131 -11.39 28.55 23.43
N GLU A 132 -12.69 28.68 23.57
CA GLU A 132 -13.35 28.60 24.87
C GLU A 132 -13.21 27.19 25.47
N CYS A 133 -13.41 26.16 24.67
CA CYS A 133 -13.19 24.77 25.06
C CYS A 133 -11.75 24.48 25.48
N ALA A 134 -10.77 25.04 24.79
CA ALA A 134 -9.34 24.78 25.09
C ALA A 134 -8.91 25.42 26.44
N SER A 135 -9.63 26.42 26.91
CA SER A 135 -9.38 27.12 28.19
C SER A 135 -10.20 26.58 29.37
N THR A 136 -11.05 25.57 29.13
CA THR A 136 -11.99 25.06 30.14
C THR A 136 -11.57 23.65 30.58
N ASP A 137 -11.41 23.43 31.88
CA ASP A 137 -10.98 22.15 32.45
C ASP A 137 -11.95 20.98 32.22
N CYS A 138 -13.22 21.26 31.92
CA CYS A 138 -14.23 20.25 31.64
C CYS A 138 -14.36 19.88 30.16
N CYS A 139 -13.45 20.33 29.27
CA CYS A 139 -13.50 20.04 27.86
C CYS A 139 -13.20 18.54 27.59
N PRO A 140 -14.09 17.81 26.89
CA PRO A 140 -13.88 16.40 26.59
C PRO A 140 -12.77 16.16 25.55
N ILE A 141 -12.31 17.19 24.85
CA ILE A 141 -11.24 17.09 23.87
C ILE A 141 -9.88 17.23 24.58
N PRO A 142 -9.03 16.20 24.57
CA PRO A 142 -7.75 16.22 25.26
C PRO A 142 -6.68 16.99 24.47
N PHE A 143 -6.81 18.31 24.35
CA PHE A 143 -5.89 19.18 23.59
C PHE A 143 -4.42 18.97 23.97
N ALA A 144 -4.13 18.79 25.26
CA ALA A 144 -2.76 18.59 25.76
C ALA A 144 -2.13 17.27 25.27
N THR A 145 -2.90 16.19 25.16
CA THR A 145 -2.41 14.87 24.74
C THR A 145 -2.32 14.73 23.22
N ILE A 146 -3.17 15.43 22.46
CA ILE A 146 -3.16 15.41 20.99
C ILE A 146 -1.90 16.12 20.46
N THR A 147 -1.48 17.23 21.07
CA THR A 147 -0.28 17.98 20.67
C THR A 147 1.02 17.21 20.91
N VAL A 148 1.09 16.37 21.92
CA VAL A 148 2.31 15.57 22.23
C VAL A 148 2.52 14.44 21.22
N ARG A 149 1.46 13.80 20.73
CA ARG A 149 1.58 12.69 19.75
C ARG A 149 2.01 13.15 18.34
N GLN A 150 1.65 14.35 17.92
CA GLN A 150 2.05 14.89 16.62
C GLN A 150 3.56 15.19 16.53
N GLY A 151 4.24 15.45 17.63
CA GLY A 151 5.70 15.65 17.65
C GLY A 151 6.51 14.39 17.35
N ALA A 152 5.98 13.20 17.63
CA ALA A 152 6.67 11.93 17.37
C ALA A 152 6.53 11.46 15.89
N ALA A 153 5.42 11.80 15.23
CA ALA A 153 5.16 11.41 13.84
C ALA A 153 5.83 12.34 12.80
N ALA A 154 6.09 13.60 13.15
CA ALA A 154 6.71 14.58 12.24
C ALA A 154 8.23 14.40 12.04
N ALA A 155 8.89 13.57 12.84
CA ALA A 155 10.33 13.36 12.76
C ALA A 155 10.76 12.37 11.63
N GLN A 156 9.84 11.77 10.91
CA GLN A 156 10.13 10.75 9.89
C GLN A 156 9.86 11.19 8.44
N VAL A 157 9.51 12.46 8.20
CA VAL A 157 9.41 13.00 6.83
C VAL A 157 10.50 14.04 6.63
N ARG A 158 11.68 13.59 6.25
CA ARG A 158 12.71 14.40 5.60
C ARG A 158 13.10 13.78 4.26
N PRO A 159 13.43 14.63 3.29
CA PRO A 159 13.39 14.43 1.84
C PRO A 159 14.41 13.43 1.32
#